data_4b5909dbe84358901166a87985044d1e
#
_entry.id   4b5909dbe84358901166a87985044d1e
#
_cell.length_a   1.000
_cell.length_b   1.000
_cell.length_c   1.000
_cell.angle_alpha   90.00
_cell.angle_beta   90.00
_cell.angle_gamma   90.00
#
_symmetry.space_group_name_H-M   'P 1'
#
loop_
_entity.id
_entity.type
_entity.pdbx_description
1 polymer ?
#
loop_
_entity_poly.entity_id
_entity_poly.type
_entity_poly.pdbx_seq_one_letter_code
_entity_poly.pdbx_strand_id
1 'polypeptide(L)'
;MSKIYVGTYGKYNAGSIKGEWLDLEDYNSKQEFIDACYKLHPDEHDPEFMFQDWEEIPDKYIAESSIDEALWDWLKLPEHEREIASIYFDDVDQSAE
;
A
#
# COMPACT_ATOMS: atom_id res chain seq x y z
N MET A 1 -7.77 -7.41 -7.16
CA MET A 1 -8.07 -6.23 -6.34
C MET A 1 -6.81 -5.78 -5.62
N SER A 2 -6.64 -4.49 -5.47
CA SER A 2 -5.42 -3.93 -4.85
C SER A 2 -5.46 -4.13 -3.35
N LYS A 3 -4.45 -4.77 -2.79
CA LYS A 3 -4.39 -5.05 -1.36
C LYS A 3 -2.97 -5.05 -0.83
N ILE A 4 -2.83 -4.79 0.46
CA ILE A 4 -1.54 -4.70 1.15
C ILE A 4 -1.59 -5.55 2.41
N TYR A 5 -0.53 -6.31 2.66
CA TYR A 5 -0.35 -7.02 3.93
C TYR A 5 0.38 -6.09 4.91
N VAL A 6 -0.31 -5.68 5.96
CA VAL A 6 0.17 -4.66 6.90
C VAL A 6 0.61 -5.30 8.21
N GLY A 7 1.92 -5.25 8.47
CA GLY A 7 2.49 -5.59 9.76
C GLY A 7 3.11 -4.35 10.40
N THR A 8 3.96 -4.55 11.40
CA THR A 8 4.73 -3.46 12.00
C THR A 8 6.19 -3.86 12.13
N TYR A 9 7.08 -2.88 12.14
CA TYR A 9 8.50 -3.11 12.37
C TYR A 9 8.75 -3.67 13.78
N GLY A 10 7.98 -3.22 14.76
CA GLY A 10 8.10 -3.72 16.13
C GLY A 10 7.84 -5.22 16.21
N LYS A 11 6.76 -5.69 15.61
CA LYS A 11 6.43 -7.11 15.58
C LYS A 11 7.45 -7.89 14.76
N TYR A 12 7.85 -7.37 13.61
CA TYR A 12 8.84 -8.01 12.76
C TYR A 12 10.17 -8.21 13.49
N ASN A 13 10.66 -7.18 14.17
CA ASN A 13 11.89 -7.24 14.93
C ASN A 13 11.80 -8.22 16.12
N ALA A 14 10.60 -8.44 16.64
CA ALA A 14 10.34 -9.41 17.71
C ALA A 14 10.15 -10.83 17.19
N GLY A 15 10.28 -11.04 15.88
CA GLY A 15 10.14 -12.35 15.26
C GLY A 15 8.72 -12.70 14.82
N SER A 16 7.82 -11.73 14.79
CA SER A 16 6.43 -11.95 14.38
C SER A 16 6.11 -11.29 13.06
N ILE A 17 5.50 -12.03 12.13
CA ILE A 17 5.00 -11.50 10.88
C ILE A 17 3.49 -11.26 10.94
N LYS A 18 2.94 -11.16 12.14
CA LYS A 18 1.50 -10.98 12.34
C LYS A 18 1.02 -9.67 11.71
N GLY A 19 -0.04 -9.76 10.92
CA GLY A 19 -0.68 -8.64 10.26
C GLY A 19 -1.91 -9.11 9.54
N GLU A 20 -2.45 -8.28 8.66
CA GLU A 20 -3.62 -8.63 7.85
C GLU A 20 -3.54 -7.99 6.47
N TRP A 21 -4.23 -8.60 5.52
CA TRP A 21 -4.45 -8.01 4.21
C TRP A 21 -5.56 -6.96 4.30
N LEU A 22 -5.30 -5.75 3.79
CA LEU A 22 -6.31 -4.71 3.67
C LEU A 22 -6.57 -4.42 2.20
N ASP A 23 -7.85 -4.42 1.81
CA ASP A 23 -8.30 -4.10 0.47
C ASP A 23 -8.37 -2.58 0.31
N LEU A 24 -7.62 -2.03 -0.64
CA LEU A 24 -7.55 -0.57 -0.82
C LEU A 24 -8.85 0.03 -1.34
N GLU A 25 -9.66 -0.76 -2.03
CA GLU A 25 -10.96 -0.31 -2.53
C GLU A 25 -11.96 0.00 -1.41
N ASP A 26 -11.70 -0.49 -0.19
CA ASP A 26 -12.53 -0.20 0.98
C ASP A 26 -12.30 1.20 1.56
N TYR A 27 -11.26 1.90 1.10
CA TYR A 27 -10.87 3.20 1.64
C TYR A 27 -10.88 4.26 0.54
N ASN A 28 -11.31 5.48 0.89
CA ASN A 28 -11.42 6.57 -0.08
C ASN A 28 -10.17 7.47 -0.11
N SER A 29 -9.28 7.31 0.87
CA SER A 29 -8.08 8.15 0.97
C SER A 29 -7.00 7.43 1.74
N LYS A 30 -5.78 7.94 1.60
CA LYS A 30 -4.63 7.45 2.37
C LYS A 30 -4.91 7.52 3.87
N GLN A 31 -5.54 8.61 4.33
CA GLN A 31 -5.82 8.79 5.76
C GLN A 31 -6.75 7.70 6.29
N GLU A 32 -7.80 7.35 5.54
CA GLU A 32 -8.70 6.26 5.94
C GLU A 32 -7.97 4.93 6.02
N PHE A 33 -7.07 4.66 5.07
CA PHE A 33 -6.26 3.45 5.08
C PHE A 33 -5.32 3.42 6.29
N ILE A 34 -4.65 4.52 6.59
CA ILE A 34 -3.74 4.61 7.72
C ILE A 34 -4.51 4.41 9.03
N ASP A 35 -5.71 4.99 9.15
CA ASP A 35 -6.57 4.78 10.33
C ASP A 35 -6.91 3.30 10.52
N ALA A 36 -7.17 2.58 9.42
CA ALA A 36 -7.41 1.14 9.47
C ALA A 36 -6.16 0.37 9.90
N CYS A 37 -4.98 0.82 9.47
CA CYS A 37 -3.72 0.20 9.90
C CYS A 37 -3.54 0.32 11.42
N TYR A 38 -3.87 1.47 12.01
CA TYR A 38 -3.82 1.63 13.46
C TYR A 38 -4.76 0.67 14.17
N LYS A 39 -5.93 0.41 13.60
CA LYS A 39 -6.91 -0.51 14.19
C LYS A 39 -6.45 -1.98 14.15
N LEU A 40 -5.55 -2.32 13.22
CA LEU A 40 -4.99 -3.67 13.16
C LEU A 40 -3.99 -3.96 14.27
N HIS A 41 -3.36 -2.93 14.80
CA HIS A 41 -2.28 -3.07 15.77
C HIS A 41 -2.55 -2.23 17.03
N PRO A 42 -3.69 -2.48 17.72
CA PRO A 42 -4.07 -1.68 18.89
C PRO A 42 -3.20 -1.95 20.13
N ASP A 43 -2.43 -3.03 20.10
CA ASP A 43 -1.52 -3.41 21.17
C ASP A 43 -0.21 -2.63 21.15
N GLU A 44 0.06 -1.84 20.09
CA GLU A 44 1.25 -1.01 20.01
C GLU A 44 0.87 0.45 20.21
N HIS A 45 1.68 1.15 21.03
CA HIS A 45 1.43 2.54 21.36
C HIS A 45 1.66 3.47 20.17
N ASP A 46 2.73 3.23 19.42
CA ASP A 46 3.12 4.05 18.27
C ASP A 46 3.65 3.15 17.17
N PRO A 47 2.75 2.41 16.49
CA PRO A 47 3.19 1.42 15.52
C PRO A 47 3.81 2.08 14.28
N GLU A 48 4.95 1.55 13.85
CA GLU A 48 5.53 1.87 12.55
C GLU A 48 5.12 0.77 11.59
N PHE A 49 4.27 1.10 10.64
CA PHE A 49 3.71 0.11 9.73
C PHE A 49 4.75 -0.39 8.73
N MET A 50 4.75 -1.69 8.52
CA MET A 50 5.57 -2.35 7.55
C MET A 50 4.67 -2.99 6.50
N PHE A 51 4.75 -2.52 5.26
CA PHE A 51 4.00 -3.09 4.15
C PHE A 51 4.80 -4.26 3.61
N GLN A 52 4.49 -5.44 4.12
CA GLN A 52 5.30 -6.64 3.91
C GLN A 52 5.07 -7.27 2.54
N ASP A 53 3.88 -7.07 1.98
CA ASP A 53 3.54 -7.60 0.67
C ASP A 53 2.38 -6.78 0.10
N TRP A 54 2.23 -6.79 -1.20
CA TRP A 54 1.10 -6.12 -1.86
C TRP A 54 0.80 -6.78 -3.20
N GLU A 55 -0.45 -6.65 -3.64
CA GLU A 55 -0.91 -7.19 -4.91
C GLU A 55 -1.66 -6.14 -5.71
N GLU A 56 -1.44 -6.14 -7.01
CA GLU A 56 -2.11 -5.26 -7.97
C GLU A 56 -1.95 -3.78 -7.67
N ILE A 57 -0.75 -3.38 -7.24
CA ILE A 57 -0.38 -1.99 -6.99
C ILE A 57 0.94 -1.71 -7.73
N PRO A 58 1.01 -0.65 -8.54
CA PRO A 58 2.29 -0.27 -9.15
C PRO A 58 3.33 0.07 -8.09
N ASP A 59 4.53 -0.48 -8.23
CA ASP A 59 5.59 -0.33 -7.23
C ASP A 59 5.96 1.13 -6.97
N LYS A 60 5.71 2.02 -7.92
CA LYS A 60 6.01 3.43 -7.76
C LYS A 60 5.18 4.13 -6.67
N TYR A 61 4.03 3.54 -6.27
CA TYR A 61 3.15 4.12 -5.27
C TYR A 61 3.37 3.57 -3.87
N ILE A 62 4.18 2.51 -3.73
CA ILE A 62 4.33 1.83 -2.44
C ILE A 62 5.76 1.35 -2.24
N ALA A 63 6.22 1.41 -0.99
CA ALA A 63 7.46 0.83 -0.55
C ALA A 63 7.22 0.18 0.81
N GLU A 64 8.21 -0.49 1.35
CA GLU A 64 8.08 -1.22 2.62
C GLU A 64 7.58 -0.35 3.77
N SER A 65 7.98 0.93 3.80
CA SER A 65 7.64 1.83 4.90
C SER A 65 6.86 3.06 4.47
N SER A 66 6.44 3.15 3.22
CA SER A 66 5.76 4.35 2.73
C SER A 66 4.75 4.02 1.64
N ILE A 67 3.76 4.89 1.50
CA ILE A 67 2.74 4.76 0.48
C ILE A 67 2.36 6.17 0.00
N ASP A 68 2.21 6.32 -1.31
CA ASP A 68 1.91 7.61 -1.93
C ASP A 68 0.41 7.82 -2.00
N GLU A 69 -0.06 9.02 -1.60
CA GLU A 69 -1.49 9.37 -1.73
C GLU A 69 -1.99 9.32 -3.18
N ALA A 70 -1.12 9.49 -4.16
CA ALA A 70 -1.49 9.40 -5.57
C ALA A 70 -2.03 8.01 -5.93
N LEU A 71 -1.75 6.99 -5.12
CA LEU A 71 -2.31 5.67 -5.33
C LEU A 71 -3.84 5.70 -5.33
N TRP A 72 -4.46 6.53 -4.48
CA TRP A 72 -5.92 6.61 -4.43
C TRP A 72 -6.51 7.28 -5.68
N ASP A 73 -5.80 8.20 -6.32
CA ASP A 73 -6.20 8.73 -7.60
C ASP A 73 -6.16 7.65 -8.69
N TRP A 74 -5.12 6.83 -8.68
CA TRP A 74 -4.99 5.70 -9.59
C TRP A 74 -6.12 4.67 -9.38
N LEU A 75 -6.48 4.40 -8.11
CA LEU A 75 -7.54 3.45 -7.78
C LEU A 75 -8.93 3.90 -8.25
N LYS A 76 -9.13 5.21 -8.44
CA LYS A 76 -10.41 5.75 -8.93
C LYS A 76 -10.59 5.58 -10.42
N LEU A 77 -9.54 5.22 -11.16
CA LEU A 77 -9.62 4.99 -12.59
C LEU A 77 -10.34 3.66 -12.87
N PRO A 78 -11.08 3.56 -14.01
CA PRO A 78 -11.59 2.26 -14.46
C PRO A 78 -10.45 1.27 -14.64
N GLU A 79 -10.76 -0.02 -14.49
CA GLU A 79 -9.74 -1.06 -14.48
C GLU A 79 -8.82 -1.02 -15.69
N HIS A 80 -9.38 -0.86 -16.90
CA HIS A 80 -8.56 -0.82 -18.12
C HIS A 80 -7.66 0.41 -18.18
N GLU A 81 -8.10 1.54 -17.60
CA GLU A 81 -7.27 2.74 -17.53
C GLU A 81 -6.13 2.57 -16.52
N ARG A 82 -6.35 1.81 -15.45
CA ARG A 82 -5.29 1.48 -14.50
C ARG A 82 -4.16 0.71 -15.18
N GLU A 83 -4.51 -0.24 -16.01
CA GLU A 83 -3.53 -1.04 -16.76
C GLU A 83 -2.71 -0.18 -17.70
N ILE A 84 -3.38 0.69 -18.47
CA ILE A 84 -2.72 1.59 -19.41
C ILE A 84 -1.80 2.56 -18.67
N ALA A 85 -2.27 3.14 -17.57
CA ALA A 85 -1.48 4.07 -16.78
C ALA A 85 -0.23 3.41 -16.20
N SER A 86 -0.35 2.17 -15.73
CA SER A 86 0.80 1.42 -15.19
C SER A 86 1.84 1.16 -16.26
N ILE A 87 1.41 0.73 -17.43
CA ILE A 87 2.31 0.49 -18.57
C ILE A 87 2.99 1.80 -18.99
N TYR A 88 2.23 2.87 -19.09
CA TYR A 88 2.76 4.18 -19.48
C TYR A 88 3.82 4.67 -18.50
N PHE A 89 3.57 4.54 -17.21
CA PHE A 89 4.53 4.96 -16.19
C PHE A 89 5.81 4.14 -16.23
N ASP A 90 5.70 2.84 -16.47
CA ASP A 90 6.86 1.97 -16.62
C ASP A 90 7.71 2.39 -17.82
N ASP A 91 7.08 2.71 -18.93
CA ASP A 91 7.77 3.18 -20.12
C ASP A 91 8.48 4.51 -19.88
N VAL A 92 7.82 5.43 -19.18
CA VAL A 92 8.41 6.72 -18.81
C VAL A 92 9.62 6.53 -17.91
N ASP A 93 9.52 5.65 -16.93
CA ASP A 93 10.63 5.34 -16.03
C ASP A 93 11.81 4.79 -16.81
N GLN A 94 11.57 3.90 -17.75
CA GLN A 94 12.62 3.35 -18.61
C GLN A 94 13.26 4.41 -19.48
N SER A 95 12.48 5.32 -20.01
CA SER A 95 13.01 6.38 -20.88
C SER A 95 13.77 7.46 -20.12
N ALA A 96 13.55 7.58 -18.82
CA ALA A 96 14.27 8.51 -17.97
C ALA A 96 15.70 8.04 -17.68
N GLU A 97 15.96 6.78 -17.88
CA GLU A 97 17.29 6.20 -17.69
C GLU A 97 18.19 6.44 -18.91
#